data_90eea39b2213016fdabbd5a642be937d
#
_entry.id   90eea39b2213016fdabbd5a642be937d
#
_cell.length_a   1.000
_cell.length_b   1.000
_cell.length_c   1.000
_cell.angle_alpha   90.00
_cell.angle_beta   90.00
_cell.angle_gamma   90.00
#
_symmetry.space_group_name_H-M   'P 1'
#
loop_
_entity.id
_entity.type
_entity.pdbx_description
1 polymer ?
#
loop_
_entity_poly.entity_id
_entity_poly.type
_entity_poly.pdbx_seq_one_letter_code
_entity_poly.pdbx_strand_id
1 'polypeptide(L)'
;PGGTATVKTAVKKNSAEMVITVEEPLPSSVRAGDAVENADFYPSVVFRNNIVRNNRARGSLFTTPERVLVEGNLFDHSSGSAILLAGDAQGWYESGVCHEVVIRKNTFINNLTSRYQFTNAIISIYPEVKQLDRQRDYYHRNVLIENNVFKTFDVPLLFAISTDNLKFINNKVIYNDEFKGWGQKPFQFRRCANILIKDNKVLPPRTWTLEDCKLEN
;
A
#
# COMPACT_ATOMS: atom_id res chain seq x y z
N PRO A 1 15.48 2.13 -4.03
CA PRO A 1 16.30 0.97 -4.40
C PRO A 1 17.77 1.36 -4.48
N GLY A 2 18.65 0.49 -3.96
CA GLY A 2 20.09 0.74 -3.95
C GLY A 2 20.75 0.64 -5.33
N GLY A 3 20.09 0.02 -6.30
CA GLY A 3 20.54 -0.21 -7.67
C GLY A 3 20.30 -1.64 -8.12
N THR A 4 20.73 -1.95 -9.32
CA THR A 4 20.65 -3.28 -9.94
C THR A 4 22.06 -3.76 -10.30
N ALA A 5 22.24 -5.07 -10.36
CA ALA A 5 23.46 -5.71 -10.85
C ALA A 5 23.12 -7.02 -11.55
N THR A 6 23.89 -7.37 -12.59
CA THR A 6 23.71 -8.61 -13.32
C THR A 6 24.36 -9.77 -12.59
N VAL A 7 23.61 -10.83 -12.33
CA VAL A 7 24.14 -12.02 -11.66
C VAL A 7 24.99 -12.82 -12.64
N LYS A 8 26.28 -12.99 -12.32
CA LYS A 8 27.20 -13.83 -13.07
C LYS A 8 27.14 -15.29 -12.61
N THR A 9 27.12 -15.51 -11.29
CA THR A 9 27.00 -16.86 -10.73
C THR A 9 26.21 -16.81 -9.42
N ALA A 10 25.50 -17.88 -9.13
CA ALA A 10 24.81 -18.11 -7.86
C ALA A 10 25.14 -19.53 -7.37
N VAL A 11 25.90 -19.63 -6.30
CA VAL A 11 26.37 -20.92 -5.76
C VAL A 11 25.81 -21.11 -4.37
N LYS A 12 25.08 -22.18 -4.17
CA LYS A 12 24.54 -22.56 -2.86
C LYS A 12 25.69 -23.00 -1.93
N LYS A 13 25.85 -22.31 -0.81
CA LYS A 13 26.85 -22.66 0.21
C LYS A 13 26.30 -23.66 1.23
N ASN A 14 25.04 -23.50 1.65
CA ASN A 14 24.30 -24.41 2.52
C ASN A 14 22.79 -24.22 2.34
N SER A 15 21.96 -24.73 3.24
CA SER A 15 20.49 -24.62 3.13
C SER A 15 19.96 -23.20 3.25
N ALA A 16 20.70 -22.28 3.85
CA ALA A 16 20.27 -20.92 4.16
C ALA A 16 21.12 -19.82 3.47
N GLU A 17 22.27 -20.19 2.88
CA GLU A 17 23.21 -19.23 2.31
C GLU A 17 23.51 -19.53 0.85
N MET A 18 23.60 -18.45 0.07
CA MET A 18 24.02 -18.47 -1.34
C MET A 18 25.11 -17.41 -1.55
N VAL A 19 26.13 -17.76 -2.32
CA VAL A 19 27.14 -16.80 -2.78
C VAL A 19 26.75 -16.35 -4.18
N ILE A 20 26.46 -15.07 -4.32
CA ILE A 20 26.12 -14.44 -5.61
C ILE A 20 27.30 -13.60 -6.05
N THR A 21 27.82 -13.85 -7.25
CA THR A 21 28.81 -13.02 -7.91
C THR A 21 28.10 -12.21 -9.00
N VAL A 22 28.39 -10.94 -9.08
CA VAL A 22 27.80 -10.03 -10.08
C VAL A 22 28.86 -9.61 -11.10
N GLU A 23 28.39 -9.21 -12.29
CA GLU A 23 29.28 -8.77 -13.37
C GLU A 23 29.86 -7.38 -13.09
N GLU A 24 29.02 -6.45 -12.57
CA GLU A 24 29.40 -5.10 -12.25
C GLU A 24 29.62 -4.95 -10.74
N PRO A 25 30.46 -4.00 -10.31
CA PRO A 25 30.57 -3.67 -8.88
C PRO A 25 29.21 -3.28 -8.29
N LEU A 26 28.90 -3.79 -7.12
CA LEU A 26 27.67 -3.39 -6.40
C LEU A 26 27.66 -1.87 -6.19
N PRO A 27 26.49 -1.21 -6.31
CA PRO A 27 26.36 0.20 -6.00
C PRO A 27 26.88 0.53 -4.62
N SER A 28 27.55 1.67 -4.47
CA SER A 28 28.12 2.11 -3.19
C SER A 28 27.10 2.35 -2.08
N SER A 29 25.81 2.40 -2.44
CA SER A 29 24.67 2.49 -1.52
C SER A 29 24.34 1.16 -0.83
N VAL A 30 24.73 0.02 -1.42
CA VAL A 30 24.44 -1.31 -0.87
C VAL A 30 25.28 -1.58 0.38
N ARG A 31 24.63 -2.10 1.40
CA ARG A 31 25.24 -2.39 2.71
C ARG A 31 24.91 -3.81 3.14
N ALA A 32 25.73 -4.34 4.03
CA ALA A 32 25.42 -5.59 4.72
C ALA A 32 24.08 -5.45 5.49
N GLY A 33 23.19 -6.41 5.29
CA GLY A 33 21.84 -6.41 5.84
C GLY A 33 20.77 -5.83 4.90
N ASP A 34 21.14 -5.30 3.74
CA ASP A 34 20.17 -4.93 2.72
C ASP A 34 19.56 -6.18 2.08
N ALA A 35 18.27 -6.09 1.74
CA ALA A 35 17.58 -7.12 1.00
C ALA A 35 17.85 -6.98 -0.50
N VAL A 36 17.94 -8.14 -1.17
CA VAL A 36 18.03 -8.22 -2.63
C VAL A 36 16.88 -9.08 -3.16
N GLU A 37 16.40 -8.73 -4.34
CA GLU A 37 15.35 -9.47 -5.02
C GLU A 37 15.66 -9.65 -6.50
N ASN A 38 15.03 -10.64 -7.14
CA ASN A 38 15.24 -10.89 -8.55
C ASN A 38 14.37 -9.95 -9.39
N ALA A 39 15.01 -8.99 -10.06
CA ALA A 39 14.35 -7.97 -10.86
C ALA A 39 13.70 -8.52 -12.16
N ASP A 40 14.08 -9.71 -12.62
CA ASP A 40 13.51 -10.31 -13.81
C ASP A 40 12.11 -10.92 -13.60
N PHE A 41 11.66 -11.02 -12.36
CA PHE A 41 10.39 -11.65 -12.00
C PHE A 41 9.36 -10.69 -11.38
N TYR A 42 9.36 -9.43 -11.80
CA TYR A 42 8.33 -8.48 -11.38
C TYR A 42 7.07 -8.62 -12.26
N PRO A 43 5.94 -9.10 -11.72
CA PRO A 43 4.71 -9.19 -12.47
C PRO A 43 3.98 -7.85 -12.51
N SER A 44 3.45 -7.49 -13.67
CA SER A 44 2.33 -6.56 -13.73
C SER A 44 1.04 -7.27 -13.31
N VAL A 45 0.18 -6.59 -12.56
CA VAL A 45 -1.03 -7.19 -11.99
C VAL A 45 -2.29 -6.49 -12.50
N VAL A 46 -3.25 -7.27 -12.96
CA VAL A 46 -4.62 -6.80 -13.23
C VAL A 46 -5.59 -7.60 -12.36
N PHE A 47 -6.09 -6.95 -11.32
CA PHE A 47 -7.07 -7.51 -10.39
C PHE A 47 -8.41 -6.81 -10.60
N ARG A 48 -9.34 -7.45 -11.35
CA ARG A 48 -10.59 -6.81 -11.73
C ARG A 48 -11.80 -7.73 -11.68
N ASN A 49 -12.97 -7.13 -11.44
CA ASN A 49 -14.28 -7.79 -11.45
C ASN A 49 -14.37 -8.97 -10.46
N ASN A 50 -13.67 -8.90 -9.34
CA ASN A 50 -13.69 -9.92 -8.29
C ASN A 50 -14.62 -9.50 -7.16
N ILE A 51 -15.08 -10.49 -6.40
CA ILE A 51 -15.79 -10.32 -5.14
C ILE A 51 -14.90 -10.89 -4.03
N VAL A 52 -14.45 -10.02 -3.13
CA VAL A 52 -13.65 -10.36 -1.96
C VAL A 52 -14.45 -10.03 -0.71
N ARG A 53 -14.87 -11.02 0.06
CA ARG A 53 -15.73 -10.79 1.23
C ARG A 53 -15.36 -11.62 2.44
N ASN A 54 -15.69 -11.07 3.62
CA ASN A 54 -15.59 -11.76 4.90
C ASN A 54 -14.18 -12.29 5.21
N ASN A 55 -13.13 -11.65 4.67
CA ASN A 55 -11.77 -12.03 4.97
C ASN A 55 -11.40 -11.63 6.39
N ARG A 56 -10.85 -12.56 7.15
CA ARG A 56 -10.42 -12.31 8.53
C ARG A 56 -9.27 -11.30 8.64
N ALA A 57 -8.39 -11.25 7.67
CA ALA A 57 -7.28 -10.30 7.62
C ALA A 57 -7.56 -9.21 6.57
N ARG A 58 -6.67 -9.01 5.63
CA ARG A 58 -6.82 -8.08 4.50
C ARG A 58 -7.51 -8.72 3.30
N GLY A 59 -8.17 -7.91 2.48
CA GLY A 59 -8.83 -8.39 1.27
C GLY A 59 -7.84 -8.78 0.19
N SER A 60 -6.83 -7.94 -0.05
CA SER A 60 -5.76 -8.19 -1.03
C SER A 60 -4.47 -7.52 -0.60
N LEU A 61 -3.35 -8.04 -1.09
CA LEU A 61 -2.00 -7.50 -0.90
C LEU A 61 -1.29 -7.45 -2.25
N PHE A 62 -0.65 -6.33 -2.55
CA PHE A 62 0.16 -6.14 -3.75
C PHE A 62 1.55 -5.64 -3.37
N THR A 63 2.58 -6.26 -3.94
CA THR A 63 4.01 -6.01 -3.62
C THR A 63 4.86 -6.11 -4.88
N THR A 64 4.63 -5.27 -5.88
CA THR A 64 5.43 -5.27 -7.12
C THR A 64 5.77 -3.85 -7.55
N PRO A 65 6.99 -3.60 -8.07
CA PRO A 65 7.35 -2.31 -8.66
C PRO A 65 6.69 -2.05 -10.01
N GLU A 66 6.12 -3.10 -10.63
CA GLU A 66 5.44 -3.01 -11.90
C GLU A 66 4.00 -2.48 -11.71
N ARG A 67 3.33 -2.30 -12.83
CA ARG A 67 1.97 -1.76 -12.85
C ARG A 67 0.97 -2.67 -12.14
N VAL A 68 0.19 -2.09 -11.23
CA VAL A 68 -0.96 -2.73 -10.56
C VAL A 68 -2.24 -2.00 -10.93
N LEU A 69 -3.20 -2.70 -11.51
CA LEU A 69 -4.55 -2.21 -11.75
C LEU A 69 -5.55 -3.01 -10.90
N VAL A 70 -6.22 -2.32 -9.98
CA VAL A 70 -7.33 -2.87 -9.17
C VAL A 70 -8.61 -2.18 -9.62
N GLU A 71 -9.45 -2.86 -10.42
CA GLU A 71 -10.59 -2.21 -11.08
C GLU A 71 -11.89 -3.02 -10.97
N GLY A 72 -12.99 -2.34 -10.62
CA GLY A 72 -14.33 -2.93 -10.70
C GLY A 72 -14.59 -4.05 -9.69
N ASN A 73 -13.84 -4.12 -8.60
CA ASN A 73 -14.00 -5.16 -7.59
C ASN A 73 -14.99 -4.74 -6.50
N LEU A 74 -15.58 -5.74 -5.86
CA LEU A 74 -16.31 -5.59 -4.62
C LEU A 74 -15.46 -6.12 -3.46
N PHE A 75 -15.13 -5.26 -2.51
CA PHE A 75 -14.53 -5.63 -1.22
C PHE A 75 -15.59 -5.44 -0.13
N ASP A 76 -15.93 -6.51 0.57
CA ASP A 76 -17.08 -6.56 1.44
C ASP A 76 -16.72 -7.20 2.79
N HIS A 77 -16.76 -6.42 3.87
CA HIS A 77 -16.55 -6.86 5.27
C HIS A 77 -15.23 -7.59 5.54
N SER A 78 -14.10 -7.13 5.00
CA SER A 78 -12.80 -7.62 5.49
C SER A 78 -12.48 -7.04 6.87
N SER A 79 -11.93 -7.86 7.76
CA SER A 79 -11.58 -7.40 9.12
C SER A 79 -10.41 -6.43 9.14
N GLY A 80 -9.46 -6.55 8.21
CA GLY A 80 -8.39 -5.60 7.97
C GLY A 80 -8.67 -4.72 6.76
N SER A 81 -7.62 -4.13 6.20
CA SER A 81 -7.71 -3.34 4.96
C SER A 81 -8.32 -4.16 3.83
N ALA A 82 -9.15 -3.52 3.01
CA ALA A 82 -9.57 -4.08 1.74
C ALA A 82 -8.37 -4.27 0.79
N ILE A 83 -7.49 -3.25 0.75
CA ILE A 83 -6.28 -3.29 -0.07
C ILE A 83 -5.09 -2.88 0.80
N LEU A 84 -4.03 -3.68 0.75
CA LEU A 84 -2.73 -3.40 1.32
C LEU A 84 -1.69 -3.32 0.20
N LEU A 85 -1.00 -2.18 0.11
CA LEU A 85 0.22 -2.02 -0.67
C LEU A 85 1.39 -2.03 0.31
N ALA A 86 2.19 -3.06 0.29
CA ALA A 86 3.27 -3.22 1.25
C ALA A 86 4.49 -3.84 0.59
N GLY A 87 5.62 -3.78 1.28
CA GLY A 87 6.80 -4.57 1.00
C GLY A 87 7.44 -4.97 2.32
N ASP A 88 7.85 -6.21 2.45
CA ASP A 88 8.46 -6.74 3.66
C ASP A 88 9.71 -7.56 3.33
N ALA A 89 10.86 -6.95 3.55
CA ALA A 89 12.16 -7.61 3.43
C ALA A 89 12.69 -8.17 4.77
N GLN A 90 11.90 -8.14 5.85
CA GLN A 90 12.37 -8.48 7.20
C GLN A 90 11.62 -9.63 7.87
N GLY A 91 10.39 -9.88 7.49
CA GLY A 91 9.55 -10.91 8.10
C GLY A 91 9.13 -11.95 7.10
N TRP A 92 8.35 -11.57 6.10
CA TRP A 92 7.79 -12.48 5.11
C TRP A 92 8.60 -12.57 3.81
N TYR A 93 9.59 -11.67 3.64
CA TYR A 93 10.43 -11.58 2.44
C TYR A 93 9.62 -11.40 1.15
N GLU A 94 8.56 -10.61 1.25
CA GLU A 94 7.76 -10.20 0.11
C GLU A 94 8.48 -9.09 -0.66
N SER A 95 8.25 -9.00 -1.98
CA SER A 95 8.85 -7.97 -2.82
C SER A 95 8.57 -6.55 -2.29
N GLY A 96 9.46 -5.63 -2.61
CA GLY A 96 9.55 -4.36 -1.91
C GLY A 96 8.49 -3.34 -2.26
N VAL A 97 8.64 -2.68 -3.38
CA VAL A 97 7.99 -1.39 -3.66
C VAL A 97 6.76 -1.52 -4.57
N CYS A 98 5.88 -0.50 -4.53
CA CYS A 98 4.84 -0.31 -5.54
C CYS A 98 5.06 1.05 -6.21
N HIS A 99 5.26 1.08 -7.54
CA HIS A 99 5.62 2.30 -8.27
C HIS A 99 4.55 2.82 -9.21
N GLU A 100 3.59 2.03 -9.63
CA GLU A 100 2.51 2.44 -10.51
C GLU A 100 1.23 1.68 -10.14
N VAL A 101 0.39 2.28 -9.31
CA VAL A 101 -0.82 1.64 -8.81
C VAL A 101 -2.05 2.45 -9.16
N VAL A 102 -3.04 1.82 -9.79
CA VAL A 102 -4.35 2.41 -10.08
C VAL A 102 -5.44 1.58 -9.39
N ILE A 103 -6.16 2.21 -8.47
CA ILE A 103 -7.30 1.62 -7.75
C ILE A 103 -8.54 2.41 -8.16
N ARG A 104 -9.40 1.83 -9.01
CA ARG A 104 -10.53 2.57 -9.55
C ARG A 104 -11.80 1.75 -9.73
N LYS A 105 -12.95 2.43 -9.67
CA LYS A 105 -14.28 1.84 -9.92
C LYS A 105 -14.58 0.64 -9.01
N ASN A 106 -13.94 0.54 -7.87
CA ASN A 106 -14.21 -0.49 -6.88
C ASN A 106 -15.31 -0.03 -5.93
N THR A 107 -15.98 -1.00 -5.31
CA THR A 107 -16.91 -0.77 -4.22
C THR A 107 -16.35 -1.41 -2.95
N PHE A 108 -16.22 -0.61 -1.89
CA PHE A 108 -15.78 -1.03 -0.57
C PHE A 108 -16.99 -0.96 0.37
N ILE A 109 -17.37 -2.07 1.01
CA ILE A 109 -18.48 -2.14 1.96
C ILE A 109 -17.93 -2.56 3.32
N ASN A 110 -18.01 -1.67 4.30
CA ASN A 110 -17.71 -1.92 5.70
C ASN A 110 -16.44 -2.77 5.93
N ASN A 111 -15.36 -2.42 5.26
CA ASN A 111 -14.06 -3.03 5.51
C ASN A 111 -13.40 -2.42 6.76
N LEU A 112 -12.37 -3.05 7.27
CA LEU A 112 -11.65 -2.64 8.48
C LEU A 112 -12.51 -2.77 9.75
N THR A 113 -13.23 -3.88 9.87
CA THR A 113 -14.15 -4.09 11.01
C THR A 113 -13.43 -4.40 12.33
N SER A 114 -12.14 -4.71 12.32
CA SER A 114 -11.34 -5.05 13.51
C SER A 114 -10.14 -4.13 13.71
N ARG A 115 -10.00 -3.58 14.92
CA ARG A 115 -8.83 -2.80 15.35
C ARG A 115 -7.59 -3.65 15.65
N TYR A 116 -7.74 -4.97 15.66
CA TYR A 116 -6.65 -5.91 16.00
C TYR A 116 -5.90 -6.44 14.78
N GLN A 117 -6.24 -5.97 13.60
CA GLN A 117 -5.49 -6.29 12.38
C GLN A 117 -4.28 -5.35 12.23
N PHE A 118 -3.26 -5.83 11.49
CA PHE A 118 -2.02 -5.06 11.23
C PHE A 118 -2.18 -3.94 10.20
N THR A 119 -3.39 -3.52 9.93
CA THR A 119 -3.73 -2.51 8.92
C THR A 119 -4.48 -1.36 9.56
N ASN A 120 -4.33 -0.15 9.02
CA ASN A 120 -4.72 1.09 9.67
C ASN A 120 -5.87 1.82 8.97
N ALA A 121 -6.22 1.45 7.74
CA ALA A 121 -7.26 2.08 6.94
C ALA A 121 -7.90 1.08 5.96
N ILE A 122 -8.99 1.46 5.29
CA ILE A 122 -9.60 0.64 4.23
C ILE A 122 -8.57 0.36 3.12
N ILE A 123 -7.79 1.38 2.75
CA ILE A 123 -6.60 1.22 1.89
C ILE A 123 -5.38 1.61 2.71
N SER A 124 -4.46 0.68 2.91
CA SER A 124 -3.21 0.91 3.64
C SER A 124 -2.00 0.77 2.71
N ILE A 125 -1.06 1.70 2.82
CA ILE A 125 0.15 1.78 1.99
C ILE A 125 1.34 2.00 2.92
N TYR A 126 2.20 1.01 3.08
CA TYR A 126 3.40 1.18 3.91
C TYR A 126 4.45 0.12 3.65
N PRO A 127 5.74 0.45 3.80
CA PRO A 127 6.81 -0.54 3.85
C PRO A 127 6.96 -1.09 5.28
N GLU A 128 7.29 -2.36 5.40
CA GLU A 128 7.72 -2.99 6.65
C GLU A 128 9.20 -2.68 6.90
N VAL A 129 9.52 -1.45 7.30
CA VAL A 129 10.90 -1.02 7.59
C VAL A 129 11.02 -0.47 9.00
N LYS A 130 12.10 -0.85 9.70
CA LYS A 130 12.29 -0.51 11.12
C LYS A 130 12.68 0.96 11.36
N GLN A 131 13.36 1.61 10.41
CA GLN A 131 13.97 2.94 10.58
C GLN A 131 13.62 3.86 9.41
N LEU A 132 12.37 4.36 9.39
CA LEU A 132 11.91 5.30 8.37
C LEU A 132 12.57 6.68 8.44
N ASP A 133 13.01 7.11 9.62
CA ASP A 133 13.70 8.39 9.86
C ASP A 133 15.03 8.52 9.11
N ARG A 134 15.63 7.43 8.70
CA ARG A 134 16.84 7.41 7.85
C ARG A 134 16.55 7.33 6.35
N GLN A 135 15.29 7.26 5.98
CA GLN A 135 14.90 7.18 4.59
C GLN A 135 15.30 8.44 3.83
N ARG A 136 15.96 8.26 2.68
CA ARG A 136 16.41 9.34 1.78
C ARG A 136 15.47 9.55 0.61
N ASP A 137 14.64 8.54 0.29
CA ASP A 137 13.71 8.54 -0.82
C ASP A 137 12.41 7.82 -0.42
N TYR A 138 11.32 8.04 -1.17
CA TYR A 138 10.03 7.43 -0.91
C TYR A 138 10.00 5.97 -1.38
N TYR A 139 9.40 5.13 -0.55
CA TYR A 139 9.32 3.70 -0.81
C TYR A 139 8.30 3.37 -1.91
N HIS A 140 7.09 3.90 -1.76
CA HIS A 140 6.04 3.76 -2.76
C HIS A 140 5.86 5.06 -3.55
N ARG A 141 5.32 4.98 -4.76
CA ARG A 141 5.06 6.17 -5.57
C ARG A 141 3.99 5.94 -6.63
N ASN A 142 3.43 7.05 -7.16
CA ASN A 142 2.45 7.05 -8.24
C ASN A 142 1.23 6.18 -7.94
N VAL A 143 0.55 6.44 -6.82
CA VAL A 143 -0.67 5.74 -6.43
C VAL A 143 -1.89 6.62 -6.74
N LEU A 144 -2.76 6.13 -7.62
CA LEU A 144 -4.02 6.78 -8.00
C LEU A 144 -5.21 5.98 -7.47
N ILE A 145 -6.02 6.62 -6.61
CA ILE A 145 -7.26 6.05 -6.06
C ILE A 145 -8.40 6.93 -6.55
N GLU A 146 -9.16 6.45 -7.54
CA GLU A 146 -10.16 7.28 -8.20
C GLU A 146 -11.47 6.56 -8.50
N ASN A 147 -12.55 7.33 -8.56
CA ASN A 147 -13.87 6.84 -9.01
C ASN A 147 -14.36 5.59 -8.24
N ASN A 148 -13.95 5.43 -6.99
CA ASN A 148 -14.40 4.33 -6.13
C ASN A 148 -15.63 4.75 -5.31
N VAL A 149 -16.37 3.75 -4.81
CA VAL A 149 -17.47 3.93 -3.87
C VAL A 149 -17.11 3.27 -2.54
N PHE A 150 -17.06 4.06 -1.48
CA PHE A 150 -16.89 3.59 -0.11
C PHE A 150 -18.24 3.70 0.60
N LYS A 151 -18.86 2.57 0.97
CA LYS A 151 -19.99 2.48 1.88
C LYS A 151 -19.45 1.99 3.21
N THR A 152 -19.30 2.87 4.17
CA THR A 152 -18.51 2.54 5.35
C THR A 152 -18.99 3.25 6.60
N PHE A 153 -18.72 2.68 7.75
CA PHE A 153 -18.81 3.36 9.02
C PHE A 153 -17.60 4.29 9.22
N ASP A 154 -17.56 5.04 10.32
CA ASP A 154 -16.52 6.05 10.57
C ASP A 154 -15.17 5.39 10.93
N VAL A 155 -14.40 5.07 9.90
CA VAL A 155 -13.03 4.50 9.98
C VAL A 155 -12.11 5.23 9.01
N PRO A 156 -10.77 5.14 9.20
CA PRO A 156 -9.81 5.68 8.24
C PRO A 156 -9.98 5.08 6.84
N LEU A 157 -10.03 5.94 5.84
CA LEU A 157 -10.17 5.56 4.44
C LEU A 157 -8.81 5.21 3.82
N LEU A 158 -7.80 6.04 4.13
CA LEU A 158 -6.46 5.92 3.55
C LEU A 158 -5.39 6.19 4.60
N PHE A 159 -4.49 5.24 4.73
CA PHE A 159 -3.27 5.34 5.51
C PHE A 159 -2.07 5.15 4.57
N ALA A 160 -1.10 6.06 4.63
CA ALA A 160 0.10 5.92 3.82
C ALA A 160 1.37 6.34 4.57
N ILE A 161 2.41 5.54 4.40
CA ILE A 161 3.76 5.85 4.86
C ILE A 161 4.70 5.80 3.67
N SER A 162 5.61 6.79 3.60
CA SER A 162 6.70 6.82 2.62
C SER A 162 6.22 6.66 1.18
N THR A 163 5.26 7.49 0.81
CA THR A 163 4.61 7.47 -0.51
C THR A 163 4.72 8.84 -1.17
N ASP A 164 5.19 8.86 -2.40
CA ASP A 164 5.24 10.06 -3.26
C ASP A 164 4.18 9.98 -4.36
N ASN A 165 3.61 11.15 -4.75
CA ASN A 165 2.57 11.28 -5.77
C ASN A 165 1.37 10.35 -5.51
N LEU A 166 0.66 10.64 -4.40
CA LEU A 166 -0.54 9.92 -3.95
C LEU A 166 -1.79 10.75 -4.23
N LYS A 167 -2.73 10.21 -5.02
CA LYS A 167 -3.96 10.90 -5.40
C LYS A 167 -5.20 10.12 -4.95
N PHE A 168 -6.09 10.79 -4.23
CA PHE A 168 -7.40 10.28 -3.83
C PHE A 168 -8.47 11.24 -4.38
N ILE A 169 -9.01 10.93 -5.57
CA ILE A 169 -9.82 11.85 -6.33
C ILE A 169 -11.11 11.24 -6.88
N ASN A 170 -12.15 12.05 -7.02
CA ASN A 170 -13.43 11.64 -7.62
C ASN A 170 -14.07 10.40 -6.95
N ASN A 171 -13.78 10.12 -5.70
CA ASN A 171 -14.39 9.01 -4.99
C ASN A 171 -15.72 9.44 -4.34
N LYS A 172 -16.61 8.48 -4.12
CA LYS A 172 -17.84 8.67 -3.37
C LYS A 172 -17.74 7.93 -2.04
N VAL A 173 -17.91 8.64 -0.94
CA VAL A 173 -17.93 8.07 0.43
C VAL A 173 -19.32 8.24 1.01
N ILE A 174 -19.92 7.13 1.43
CA ILE A 174 -21.25 7.06 2.01
C ILE A 174 -21.08 6.46 3.40
N TYR A 175 -21.20 7.30 4.43
CA TYR A 175 -21.14 6.84 5.80
C TYR A 175 -22.42 6.19 6.25
N ASN A 176 -22.30 5.11 7.02
CA ASN A 176 -23.35 4.38 7.70
C ASN A 176 -22.96 4.13 9.18
N ASP A 177 -23.87 3.53 9.94
CA ASP A 177 -23.76 3.23 11.36
C ASP A 177 -23.83 1.71 11.66
N GLU A 178 -23.55 0.86 10.67
CA GLU A 178 -23.56 -0.60 10.85
C GLU A 178 -22.58 -1.07 11.94
N PHE A 179 -21.44 -0.38 12.05
CA PHE A 179 -20.47 -0.60 13.12
C PHE A 179 -20.15 0.70 13.85
N LYS A 180 -19.73 0.56 15.11
CA LYS A 180 -19.27 1.70 15.88
C LYS A 180 -18.04 2.36 15.25
N GLY A 181 -18.12 3.66 15.03
CA GLY A 181 -17.01 4.47 14.48
C GLY A 181 -15.76 4.41 15.36
N TRP A 182 -14.62 4.63 14.73
CA TRP A 182 -13.32 4.63 15.42
C TRP A 182 -12.94 6.01 15.96
N GLY A 183 -13.56 7.08 15.46
CA GLY A 183 -13.24 8.46 15.83
C GLY A 183 -11.81 8.86 15.42
N GLN A 184 -11.34 8.33 14.30
CA GLN A 184 -10.03 8.63 13.74
C GLN A 184 -10.16 9.49 12.49
N LYS A 185 -9.08 10.16 12.11
CA LYS A 185 -9.04 10.94 10.88
C LYS A 185 -9.19 10.03 9.66
N PRO A 186 -9.93 10.45 8.62
CA PRO A 186 -10.14 9.64 7.42
C PRO A 186 -8.84 9.42 6.62
N PHE A 187 -7.90 10.34 6.75
CA PHE A 187 -6.59 10.29 6.08
C PHE A 187 -5.48 10.39 7.11
N GLN A 188 -4.49 9.51 6.98
CA GLN A 188 -3.33 9.48 7.87
C GLN A 188 -2.07 9.27 7.03
N PHE A 189 -1.16 10.25 7.06
CA PHE A 189 0.05 10.26 6.23
C PHE A 189 1.28 10.48 7.09
N ARG A 190 2.33 9.71 6.81
CA ARG A 190 3.62 9.86 7.45
C ARG A 190 4.71 9.78 6.38
N ARG A 191 5.58 10.80 6.32
CA ARG A 191 6.64 10.87 5.31
C ARG A 191 6.13 10.66 3.89
N CYS A 192 5.07 11.35 3.53
CA CYS A 192 4.51 11.35 2.19
C CYS A 192 4.68 12.72 1.53
N ALA A 193 4.76 12.76 0.20
CA ALA A 193 4.83 13.98 -0.58
C ALA A 193 3.86 13.95 -1.76
N ASN A 194 3.58 15.13 -2.30
CA ASN A 194 2.73 15.31 -3.50
C ASN A 194 1.36 14.62 -3.36
N ILE A 195 0.70 14.86 -2.21
CA ILE A 195 -0.62 14.31 -1.91
C ILE A 195 -1.70 15.20 -2.49
N LEU A 196 -2.65 14.61 -3.22
CA LEU A 196 -3.82 15.28 -3.77
C LEU A 196 -5.12 14.58 -3.33
N ILE A 197 -5.95 15.29 -2.54
CA ILE A 197 -7.29 14.84 -2.16
C ILE A 197 -8.27 15.85 -2.76
N LYS A 198 -9.02 15.47 -3.81
CA LYS A 198 -9.83 16.40 -4.55
C LYS A 198 -11.08 15.77 -5.15
N ASP A 199 -12.12 16.57 -5.33
CA ASP A 199 -13.36 16.25 -6.05
C ASP A 199 -14.08 15.00 -5.52
N ASN A 200 -13.94 14.71 -4.21
CA ASN A 200 -14.62 13.59 -3.58
C ASN A 200 -16.00 13.99 -3.06
N LYS A 201 -17.00 13.13 -3.27
CA LYS A 201 -18.35 13.33 -2.76
C LYS A 201 -18.56 12.55 -1.47
N VAL A 202 -18.91 13.23 -0.38
CA VAL A 202 -19.13 12.64 0.94
C VAL A 202 -20.60 12.76 1.34
N LEU A 203 -21.18 11.68 1.88
CA LEU A 203 -22.56 11.62 2.34
C LEU A 203 -22.63 11.00 3.76
N PRO A 204 -23.26 11.65 4.77
CA PRO A 204 -23.85 13.01 4.66
C PRO A 204 -22.78 14.05 4.25
N PRO A 205 -23.19 15.17 3.66
CA PRO A 205 -22.25 16.16 3.14
C PRO A 205 -21.29 16.67 4.22
N ARG A 206 -20.00 16.59 3.95
CA ARG A 206 -18.93 17.24 4.72
C ARG A 206 -17.78 17.58 3.76
N THR A 207 -17.06 18.63 4.06
CA THR A 207 -15.83 18.98 3.34
C THR A 207 -14.65 18.50 4.15
N TRP A 208 -13.74 17.78 3.53
CA TRP A 208 -12.47 17.42 4.14
C TRP A 208 -11.48 18.57 3.97
N THR A 209 -10.81 18.89 5.06
CA THR A 209 -9.74 19.91 5.12
C THR A 209 -8.42 19.26 5.48
N LEU A 210 -7.33 20.02 5.49
CA LEU A 210 -6.05 19.52 6.00
C LEU A 210 -6.13 19.09 7.49
N GLU A 211 -7.10 19.65 8.25
CA GLU A 211 -7.36 19.23 9.64
C GLU A 211 -7.93 17.80 9.73
N ASP A 212 -8.52 17.29 8.65
CA ASP A 212 -8.98 15.90 8.55
C ASP A 212 -7.84 14.93 8.24
N CYS A 213 -6.65 15.44 8.00
CA CYS A 213 -5.45 14.65 7.77
C CYS A 213 -4.58 14.62 9.04
N LYS A 214 -4.06 13.45 9.37
CA LYS A 214 -2.96 13.31 10.32
C LYS A 214 -1.67 13.27 9.51
N LEU A 215 -0.87 14.34 9.59
CA LEU A 215 0.42 14.44 8.90
C LEU A 215 1.55 14.25 9.94
N GLU A 216 2.46 13.36 9.65
CA GLU A 216 3.68 13.15 10.43
C GLU A 216 4.90 13.23 9.49
N ASN A 217 5.85 14.10 9.83
CA ASN A 217 7.10 14.31 9.06
C ASN A 217 8.17 13.27 9.40
#